data_53991adc07768c3b0a0a326000b8aae4
#
_entry.id   53991adc07768c3b0a0a326000b8aae4
#
_cell.length_a   1.000
_cell.length_b   1.000
_cell.length_c   1.000
_cell.angle_alpha   90.00
_cell.angle_beta   90.00
_cell.angle_gamma   90.00
#
_symmetry.space_group_name_H-M   'P 1'
#
loop_
_entity.id
_entity.type
_entity.pdbx_description
1 polymer ?
#
loop_
_entity_poly.entity_id
_entity_poly.type
_entity_poly.pdbx_seq_one_letter_code
_entity_poly.pdbx_strand_id
1 'polypeptide(L)'
;MNNQPIHVAIAILYQKNKFLMQLRDNIPGILYPGYWGLFGGHIEPDETPDLAVKREILEEIGYNLPSFVEFGCYFDERVVRHVFHAPLLVELNQLVLNEGWDMGLLTLEDINQGNCYSENAGEVRPLGNVHQRIILDFIETNQQT
;
A
#
# COMPACT_ATOMS: atom_id res chain seq x y z
N MET A 1 -14.28 25.16 10.69
CA MET A 1 -13.58 23.88 10.89
C MET A 1 -13.77 23.01 9.67
N ASN A 2 -12.71 22.54 9.10
CA ASN A 2 -12.78 21.75 7.88
C ASN A 2 -12.93 20.27 8.22
N ASN A 3 -14.10 19.70 7.89
CA ASN A 3 -14.38 18.29 8.14
C ASN A 3 -14.24 17.43 6.88
N GLN A 4 -13.57 17.96 5.86
CA GLN A 4 -13.42 17.22 4.62
C GLN A 4 -12.46 16.06 4.78
N PRO A 5 -12.75 14.90 4.16
CA PRO A 5 -11.86 13.76 4.26
C PRO A 5 -10.54 14.01 3.54
N ILE A 6 -9.54 13.30 3.99
CA ILE A 6 -8.24 13.27 3.33
C ILE A 6 -8.31 12.28 2.18
N HIS A 7 -7.85 12.68 1.00
CA HIS A 7 -7.79 11.78 -0.16
C HIS A 7 -6.37 11.26 -0.34
N VAL A 8 -6.25 9.95 -0.47
CA VAL A 8 -4.95 9.30 -0.72
C VAL A 8 -5.08 8.38 -1.93
N ALA A 9 -3.96 8.14 -2.59
CA ALA A 9 -3.87 7.19 -3.70
C ALA A 9 -2.87 6.11 -3.31
N ILE A 10 -3.29 4.85 -3.40
CA ILE A 10 -2.46 3.72 -2.99
C ILE A 10 -2.49 2.64 -4.06
N ALA A 11 -1.46 1.79 -4.06
CA ALA A 11 -1.29 0.79 -5.10
C ALA A 11 -1.10 -0.62 -4.54
N ILE A 12 -1.82 -1.57 -5.12
CA ILE A 12 -1.58 -2.99 -4.92
C ILE A 12 -0.55 -3.39 -5.97
N LEU A 13 0.68 -3.62 -5.54
CA LEU A 13 1.76 -4.07 -6.42
C LEU A 13 2.03 -5.53 -6.12
N TYR A 14 1.92 -6.37 -7.14
CA TYR A 14 1.96 -7.82 -6.92
C TYR A 14 2.90 -8.52 -7.90
N GLN A 15 3.47 -9.62 -7.44
CA GLN A 15 4.22 -10.55 -8.30
C GLN A 15 4.23 -11.93 -7.64
N LYS A 16 4.05 -13.00 -8.44
CA LYS A 16 4.12 -14.37 -7.96
C LYS A 16 3.22 -14.64 -6.75
N ASN A 17 2.01 -14.10 -6.79
CA ASN A 17 1.01 -14.24 -5.70
C ASN A 17 1.45 -13.63 -4.37
N LYS A 18 2.33 -12.64 -4.43
CA LYS A 18 2.77 -11.87 -3.26
C LYS A 18 2.48 -10.40 -3.47
N PHE A 19 2.36 -9.68 -2.39
CA PHE A 19 1.94 -8.28 -2.40
C PHE A 19 2.98 -7.42 -1.72
N LEU A 20 3.40 -6.36 -2.40
CA LEU A 20 4.41 -5.45 -1.86
C LEU A 20 3.77 -4.53 -0.83
N MET A 21 4.33 -4.54 0.36
CA MET A 21 3.84 -3.68 1.43
C MET A 21 5.01 -3.05 2.18
N GLN A 22 4.73 -1.92 2.80
CA GLN A 22 5.68 -1.28 3.70
C GLN A 22 5.21 -1.45 5.14
N LEU A 23 6.17 -1.59 6.03
CA LEU A 23 5.91 -1.48 7.45
C LEU A 23 6.13 -0.01 7.82
N ARG A 24 5.06 0.65 8.27
CA ARG A 24 5.15 2.06 8.59
C ARG A 24 5.96 2.26 9.87
N ASP A 25 6.61 3.42 9.95
CA ASP A 25 7.37 3.77 11.15
C ASP A 25 6.47 3.71 12.37
N ASN A 26 7.01 3.24 13.48
CA ASN A 26 6.24 3.12 14.72
C ASN A 26 6.45 4.37 15.57
N ILE A 27 5.91 5.49 15.08
CA ILE A 27 6.03 6.79 15.72
C ILE A 27 4.65 7.44 15.84
N PRO A 28 4.46 8.32 16.83
CA PRO A 28 3.17 9.00 16.97
C PRO A 28 2.94 9.99 15.84
N GLY A 29 1.68 10.30 15.57
CA GLY A 29 1.31 11.35 14.63
C GLY A 29 1.12 10.91 13.20
N ILE A 30 1.31 9.63 12.88
CA ILE A 30 1.03 9.12 11.54
C ILE A 30 -0.10 8.10 11.59
N LEU A 31 -0.70 7.81 10.44
CA LEU A 31 -1.73 6.78 10.33
C LEU A 31 -1.09 5.40 10.41
N TYR A 32 -1.69 4.51 11.19
CA TYR A 32 -1.26 3.12 11.30
C TYR A 32 0.24 2.95 11.63
N PRO A 33 0.73 3.60 12.71
CA PRO A 33 2.15 3.46 13.06
C PRO A 33 2.47 2.00 13.39
N GLY A 34 3.54 1.48 12.80
CA GLY A 34 3.96 0.10 13.05
C GLY A 34 3.10 -0.97 12.42
N TYR A 35 2.27 -0.61 11.43
CA TYR A 35 1.42 -1.54 10.69
C TYR A 35 1.92 -1.68 9.26
N TRP A 36 1.76 -2.89 8.72
CA TRP A 36 1.99 -3.12 7.29
C TRP A 36 0.85 -2.47 6.49
N GLY A 37 1.22 -1.79 5.41
CA GLY A 37 0.25 -1.15 4.53
C GLY A 37 0.75 -1.06 3.11
N LEU A 38 -0.17 -0.74 2.20
CA LEU A 38 0.17 -0.52 0.80
C LEU A 38 0.88 0.82 0.64
N PHE A 39 1.73 0.91 -0.39
CA PHE A 39 2.41 2.16 -0.71
C PHE A 39 1.47 3.16 -1.33
N GLY A 40 1.73 4.43 -1.10
CA GLY A 40 0.95 5.54 -1.61
C GLY A 40 0.96 6.70 -0.65
N GLY A 41 0.17 7.73 -0.94
CA GLY A 41 0.13 8.88 -0.08
C GLY A 41 -0.93 9.89 -0.49
N HIS A 42 -0.82 11.08 0.07
CA HIS A 42 -1.80 12.14 -0.13
C HIS A 42 -1.87 12.62 -1.58
N ILE A 43 -3.09 12.84 -2.05
CA ILE A 43 -3.31 13.48 -3.34
C ILE A 43 -3.21 14.99 -3.13
N GLU A 44 -2.36 15.65 -3.89
CA GLU A 44 -2.19 17.09 -3.79
C GLU A 44 -3.34 17.83 -4.49
N PRO A 45 -3.58 19.10 -4.14
CA PRO A 45 -4.78 19.82 -4.62
C PRO A 45 -4.96 19.84 -6.13
N ASP A 46 -3.88 19.90 -6.90
CA ASP A 46 -3.98 19.96 -8.36
C ASP A 46 -3.67 18.65 -9.04
N GLU A 47 -3.65 17.55 -8.27
CA GLU A 47 -3.33 16.23 -8.76
C GLU A 47 -4.57 15.38 -8.94
N THR A 48 -4.58 14.55 -9.98
CA THR A 48 -5.56 13.46 -10.08
C THR A 48 -5.03 12.25 -9.31
N PRO A 49 -5.90 11.31 -8.90
CA PRO A 49 -5.44 10.14 -8.15
C PRO A 49 -4.38 9.30 -8.89
N ASP A 50 -4.50 9.17 -10.21
CA ASP A 50 -3.53 8.40 -11.00
C ASP A 50 -2.16 9.06 -11.03
N LEU A 51 -2.11 10.39 -11.11
CA LEU A 51 -0.83 11.11 -11.06
C LEU A 51 -0.22 11.01 -9.67
N ALA A 52 -1.06 11.06 -8.64
CA ALA A 52 -0.60 10.98 -7.26
C ALA A 52 0.03 9.62 -6.95
N VAL A 53 -0.62 8.52 -7.36
CA VAL A 53 -0.08 7.19 -7.07
C VAL A 53 1.27 7.00 -7.77
N LYS A 54 1.39 7.46 -9.02
CA LYS A 54 2.63 7.36 -9.75
C LYS A 54 3.76 8.13 -9.06
N ARG A 55 3.47 9.36 -8.64
CA ARG A 55 4.44 10.19 -7.93
C ARG A 55 4.85 9.57 -6.60
N GLU A 56 3.88 9.12 -5.81
CA GLU A 56 4.17 8.55 -4.49
C GLU A 56 5.01 7.28 -4.57
N ILE A 57 4.69 6.39 -5.51
CA ILE A 57 5.47 5.15 -5.67
C ILE A 57 6.91 5.48 -6.07
N LEU A 58 7.10 6.45 -6.95
CA LEU A 58 8.44 6.88 -7.34
C LEU A 58 9.20 7.46 -6.15
N GLU A 59 8.55 8.29 -5.34
CA GLU A 59 9.19 8.88 -4.17
C GLU A 59 9.53 7.85 -3.10
N GLU A 60 8.63 6.91 -2.85
CA GLU A 60 8.76 6.00 -1.72
C GLU A 60 9.72 4.83 -1.98
N ILE A 61 9.72 4.29 -3.20
CA ILE A 61 10.52 3.10 -3.50
C ILE A 61 11.33 3.20 -4.78
N GLY A 62 11.35 4.38 -5.41
CA GLY A 62 12.16 4.59 -6.60
C GLY A 62 11.69 3.83 -7.83
N TYR A 63 10.43 3.41 -7.84
CA TYR A 63 9.86 2.64 -8.93
C TYR A 63 9.00 3.52 -9.83
N ASN A 64 9.40 3.62 -11.09
CA ASN A 64 8.63 4.36 -12.08
C ASN A 64 7.55 3.44 -12.64
N LEU A 65 6.35 3.54 -12.05
CA LEU A 65 5.23 2.65 -12.32
C LEU A 65 4.84 2.70 -13.80
N PRO A 66 5.06 1.62 -14.57
CA PRO A 66 4.87 1.70 -16.04
C PRO A 66 3.41 1.73 -16.46
N SER A 67 2.58 0.92 -15.83
CA SER A 67 1.14 0.93 -16.12
C SER A 67 0.41 0.45 -14.87
N PHE A 68 -0.83 0.89 -14.73
CA PHE A 68 -1.64 0.54 -13.57
C PHE A 68 -3.11 0.76 -13.91
N VAL A 69 -3.96 0.06 -13.18
CA VAL A 69 -5.41 0.07 -13.41
C VAL A 69 -6.12 0.46 -12.13
N GLU A 70 -7.14 1.29 -12.24
CA GLU A 70 -7.96 1.65 -11.10
C GLU A 70 -8.71 0.42 -10.60
N PHE A 71 -8.68 0.18 -9.30
CA PHE A 71 -9.36 -0.94 -8.67
C PHE A 71 -10.65 -0.51 -8.00
N GLY A 72 -10.60 0.52 -7.17
CA GLY A 72 -11.78 0.95 -6.46
C GLY A 72 -11.48 2.08 -5.49
N CYS A 73 -12.50 2.42 -4.72
CA CYS A 73 -12.42 3.50 -3.76
C CYS A 73 -12.90 2.97 -2.41
N TYR A 74 -12.08 3.14 -1.39
CA TYR A 74 -12.39 2.71 -0.03
C TYR A 74 -12.38 3.92 0.89
N PHE A 75 -13.46 4.12 1.59
CA PHE A 75 -13.53 5.30 2.43
C PHE A 75 -14.10 4.98 3.81
N ASP A 76 -13.67 5.78 4.77
CA ASP A 76 -14.24 5.82 6.10
C ASP A 76 -14.50 7.30 6.41
N GLU A 77 -14.76 7.62 7.67
CA GLU A 77 -15.11 8.98 8.05
C GLU A 77 -14.02 10.02 7.74
N ARG A 78 -12.77 9.60 7.64
CA ARG A 78 -11.65 10.52 7.58
C ARG A 78 -10.81 10.42 6.31
N VAL A 79 -10.81 9.27 5.67
CA VAL A 79 -9.89 9.01 4.55
C VAL A 79 -10.64 8.38 3.40
N VAL A 80 -10.41 8.92 2.20
CA VAL A 80 -10.88 8.34 0.95
C VAL A 80 -9.65 7.77 0.24
N ARG A 81 -9.64 6.47 0.02
CA ARG A 81 -8.52 5.76 -0.60
C ARG A 81 -8.86 5.39 -2.02
N HIS A 82 -8.13 5.98 -2.96
CA HIS A 82 -8.23 5.63 -4.37
C HIS A 82 -7.21 4.55 -4.64
N VAL A 83 -7.68 3.34 -4.98
CA VAL A 83 -6.83 2.16 -5.06
C VAL A 83 -6.58 1.77 -6.49
N PHE A 84 -5.32 1.55 -6.82
CA PHE A 84 -4.87 1.07 -8.13
C PHE A 84 -4.17 -0.26 -7.95
N HIS A 85 -4.00 -1.00 -9.05
CA HIS A 85 -3.21 -2.23 -9.00
C HIS A 85 -2.34 -2.34 -10.25
N ALA A 86 -1.23 -3.02 -10.10
CA ALA A 86 -0.30 -3.25 -11.19
C ALA A 86 0.64 -4.39 -10.82
N PRO A 87 1.10 -5.16 -11.84
CA PRO A 87 2.17 -6.11 -11.57
C PRO A 87 3.46 -5.37 -11.25
N LEU A 88 4.20 -5.90 -10.29
CA LEU A 88 5.54 -5.42 -9.98
C LEU A 88 6.51 -6.14 -10.91
N LEU A 89 7.15 -5.38 -11.79
CA LEU A 89 7.96 -5.94 -12.87
C LEU A 89 9.45 -5.98 -12.56
N VAL A 90 9.84 -5.65 -11.34
CA VAL A 90 11.25 -5.67 -10.91
C VAL A 90 11.37 -6.52 -9.66
N GLU A 91 12.61 -6.92 -9.35
CA GLU A 91 12.87 -7.66 -8.12
C GLU A 91 12.87 -6.72 -6.92
N LEU A 92 12.56 -7.27 -5.75
CA LEU A 92 12.50 -6.46 -4.53
C LEU A 92 13.83 -5.72 -4.28
N ASN A 93 14.95 -6.35 -4.58
CA ASN A 93 16.27 -5.72 -4.36
C ASN A 93 16.58 -4.59 -5.33
N GLN A 94 15.74 -4.37 -6.34
CA GLN A 94 15.89 -3.24 -7.26
C GLN A 94 15.11 -2.01 -6.78
N LEU A 95 14.37 -2.15 -5.69
CA LEU A 95 13.65 -1.05 -5.07
C LEU A 95 14.47 -0.46 -3.94
N VAL A 96 14.19 0.80 -3.62
CA VAL A 96 14.86 1.50 -2.53
C VAL A 96 13.80 2.00 -1.57
N LEU A 97 13.85 1.54 -0.32
CA LEU A 97 12.90 2.01 0.68
C LEU A 97 13.35 3.38 1.19
N ASN A 98 12.71 4.42 0.70
CA ASN A 98 13.06 5.80 1.08
C ASN A 98 12.32 6.26 2.32
N GLU A 99 11.23 5.59 2.67
CA GLU A 99 10.40 5.98 3.79
C GLU A 99 9.75 4.72 4.39
N GLY A 100 9.76 4.61 5.71
CA GLY A 100 9.19 3.46 6.40
C GLY A 100 10.23 2.63 7.12
N TRP A 101 9.76 1.69 7.91
CA TRP A 101 10.58 0.85 8.78
C TRP A 101 11.09 -0.40 8.04
N ASP A 102 10.25 -0.97 7.18
CA ASP A 102 10.59 -2.17 6.43
C ASP A 102 9.74 -2.24 5.16
N MET A 103 10.11 -3.15 4.27
CA MET A 103 9.39 -3.40 3.03
C MET A 103 9.53 -4.88 2.69
N GLY A 104 8.46 -5.47 2.18
CA GLY A 104 8.52 -6.87 1.81
C GLY A 104 7.38 -7.31 0.91
N LEU A 105 7.54 -8.49 0.34
CA LEU A 105 6.50 -9.15 -0.45
C LEU A 105 5.78 -10.13 0.47
N LEU A 106 4.55 -9.79 0.83
CA LEU A 106 3.76 -10.60 1.74
C LEU A 106 3.00 -11.68 0.98
N THR A 107 2.94 -12.87 1.55
CA THR A 107 2.26 -14.01 0.94
C THR A 107 0.76 -13.96 1.19
N LEU A 108 0.01 -14.80 0.47
CA LEU A 108 -1.42 -14.95 0.72
C LEU A 108 -1.70 -15.36 2.15
N GLU A 109 -0.84 -16.22 2.71
CA GLU A 109 -0.98 -16.64 4.09
C GLU A 109 -0.82 -15.47 5.05
N ASP A 110 0.18 -14.62 4.83
CA ASP A 110 0.39 -13.41 5.64
C ASP A 110 -0.84 -12.51 5.60
N ILE A 111 -1.39 -12.31 4.41
CA ILE A 111 -2.56 -11.46 4.23
C ILE A 111 -3.76 -12.04 4.97
N ASN A 112 -3.98 -13.36 4.85
CA ASN A 112 -5.10 -14.02 5.54
C ASN A 112 -4.94 -13.96 7.05
N GLN A 113 -3.72 -14.12 7.55
CA GLN A 113 -3.45 -14.06 8.99
C GLN A 113 -3.53 -12.65 9.55
N GLY A 114 -3.30 -11.64 8.71
CA GLY A 114 -3.33 -10.26 9.14
C GLY A 114 -2.06 -9.81 9.85
N ASN A 115 -0.94 -10.50 9.64
CA ASN A 115 0.35 -10.13 10.22
C ASN A 115 1.48 -10.75 9.41
N CYS A 116 2.68 -10.20 9.62
CA CYS A 116 3.86 -10.68 8.93
C CYS A 116 5.11 -10.32 9.76
N TYR A 117 6.07 -11.22 9.78
CA TYR A 117 7.34 -10.97 10.45
C TYR A 117 8.14 -9.91 9.68
N SER A 118 8.74 -9.00 10.41
CA SER A 118 9.62 -7.97 9.85
C SER A 118 11.03 -8.19 10.35
N GLU A 119 11.98 -8.33 9.44
CA GLU A 119 13.40 -8.45 9.84
C GLU A 119 13.92 -7.16 10.47
N ASN A 120 13.52 -6.02 9.92
CA ASN A 120 13.99 -4.75 10.45
C ASN A 120 13.42 -4.45 11.84
N ALA A 121 12.18 -4.84 12.08
CA ALA A 121 11.57 -4.68 13.39
C ALA A 121 11.97 -5.79 14.37
N GLY A 122 12.37 -6.95 13.84
CA GLY A 122 12.72 -8.11 14.65
C GLY A 122 11.53 -8.77 15.33
N GLU A 123 10.34 -8.59 14.78
CA GLU A 123 9.12 -9.11 15.38
C GLU A 123 8.00 -9.20 14.34
N VAL A 124 6.94 -9.93 14.69
CA VAL A 124 5.73 -9.99 13.88
C VAL A 124 4.96 -8.69 14.08
N ARG A 125 4.54 -8.08 12.96
CA ARG A 125 3.78 -6.84 13.00
C ARG A 125 2.44 -7.03 12.28
N PRO A 126 1.39 -6.34 12.75
CA PRO A 126 0.06 -6.50 12.17
C PRO A 126 -0.11 -5.73 10.85
N LEU A 127 -1.06 -6.16 10.04
CA LEU A 127 -1.51 -5.41 8.87
C LEU A 127 -2.59 -4.40 9.28
N GLY A 128 -2.62 -3.25 8.61
CA GLY A 128 -3.74 -2.34 8.75
C GLY A 128 -5.01 -3.01 8.24
N ASN A 129 -6.10 -2.92 9.01
CA ASN A 129 -7.34 -3.61 8.68
C ASN A 129 -7.87 -3.25 7.30
N VAL A 130 -7.83 -1.98 6.93
CA VAL A 130 -8.31 -1.53 5.64
C VAL A 130 -7.43 -2.08 4.52
N HIS A 131 -6.13 -2.10 4.70
CA HIS A 131 -5.21 -2.61 3.69
C HIS A 131 -5.39 -4.11 3.49
N GLN A 132 -5.59 -4.85 4.58
CA GLN A 132 -5.89 -6.28 4.48
C GLN A 132 -7.18 -6.50 3.68
N ARG A 133 -8.23 -5.76 3.97
CA ARG A 133 -9.51 -5.87 3.27
C ARG A 133 -9.35 -5.58 1.78
N ILE A 134 -8.61 -4.54 1.44
CA ILE A 134 -8.38 -4.15 0.05
C ILE A 134 -7.72 -5.29 -0.73
N ILE A 135 -6.67 -5.89 -0.15
CA ILE A 135 -5.96 -6.99 -0.83
C ILE A 135 -6.85 -8.22 -0.94
N LEU A 136 -7.60 -8.55 0.10
CA LEU A 136 -8.51 -9.69 0.06
C LEU A 136 -9.59 -9.52 -1.02
N ASP A 137 -10.14 -8.31 -1.14
CA ASP A 137 -11.10 -8.01 -2.18
C ASP A 137 -10.47 -8.15 -3.56
N PHE A 138 -9.23 -7.70 -3.73
CA PHE A 138 -8.51 -7.82 -4.98
C PHE A 138 -8.28 -9.29 -5.36
N ILE A 139 -7.86 -10.10 -4.39
CA ILE A 139 -7.64 -11.54 -4.61
C ILE A 139 -8.94 -12.20 -5.05
N GLU A 140 -10.03 -11.93 -4.36
CA GLU A 140 -11.33 -12.50 -4.68
C GLU A 140 -11.77 -12.12 -6.08
N THR A 141 -11.62 -10.85 -6.45
CA THR A 141 -12.00 -10.37 -7.77
C THR A 141 -11.22 -11.06 -8.87
N ASN A 142 -9.90 -11.23 -8.69
CA ASN A 142 -9.06 -11.84 -9.71
C ASN A 142 -9.26 -13.34 -9.84
N GLN A 143 -9.75 -14.02 -8.80
CA GLN A 143 -10.01 -15.45 -8.87
C GLN A 143 -11.28 -15.79 -9.62
N GLN A 144 -12.09 -14.79 -9.93
CA GLN A 144 -13.36 -14.99 -10.63
C GLN A 144 -13.25 -14.89 -12.15
N THR A 145 -12.08 -14.64 -12.68
CA THR A 145 -11.87 -14.50 -14.12
C THR A 145 -11.43 -15.77 -14.82
#